data_2a2f9a0e219c527c81e2a29bf6234d06
#
_entry.id   2a2f9a0e219c527c81e2a29bf6234d06
#
_cell.length_a   1.000
_cell.length_b   1.000
_cell.length_c   1.000
_cell.angle_alpha   90.00
_cell.angle_beta   90.00
_cell.angle_gamma   90.00
#
_symmetry.space_group_name_H-M   'P 1'
#
loop_
_entity.id
_entity.type
_entity.pdbx_description
1 polymer ?
#
loop_
_entity_poly.entity_id
_entity_poly.type
_entity_poly.pdbx_seq_one_letter_code
_entity_poly.pdbx_strand_id
1 'polypeptide(L)'
;KKLQEAGVTTTQPDVEKQLTDFGFTEGMIKGEISALSGGWKMKLALCRAVFEAPDILLLDEPTNHLDVKNVKWLEEYLQNSPCTSIIVSHDSGFLDNVCQHIVHYERFKLKRYRGNLAEFVKRVPSAKSYYELGASEMEFTFPEPGFLEGVKTKAKAILRATKMSF
;
A
#
# COMPACT_ATOMS: atom_id res chain seq x y z
N LYS A 1 32.16 0.25 2.51
CA LYS A 1 32.94 -0.36 1.39
C LYS A 1 32.04 -0.90 0.29
N LYS A 2 31.07 -1.78 0.55
CA LYS A 2 30.17 -2.36 -0.48
C LYS A 2 29.29 -1.34 -1.20
N LEU A 3 28.88 -0.25 -0.57
CA LEU A 3 28.07 0.82 -1.18
C LEU A 3 28.87 1.69 -2.14
N GLN A 4 30.16 1.90 -1.88
CA GLN A 4 31.04 2.66 -2.77
C GLN A 4 31.40 1.86 -4.05
N GLU A 5 31.43 0.54 -3.97
CA GLU A 5 31.65 -0.35 -5.13
C GLU A 5 30.45 -0.38 -6.09
N ALA A 6 29.25 -0.04 -5.59
CA ALA A 6 28.01 0.02 -6.37
C ALA A 6 27.75 1.39 -7.04
N GLY A 7 28.70 2.34 -6.94
CA GLY A 7 28.56 3.67 -7.56
C GLY A 7 27.52 4.59 -6.88
N VAL A 8 27.04 4.25 -5.69
CA VAL A 8 26.09 5.06 -4.94
C VAL A 8 26.81 6.25 -4.32
N THR A 9 26.59 7.44 -4.86
CA THR A 9 27.14 8.71 -4.38
C THR A 9 26.34 9.33 -3.22
N THR A 10 25.28 8.66 -2.75
CA THR A 10 24.40 9.15 -1.69
C THR A 10 25.14 9.16 -0.35
N THR A 11 25.22 10.33 0.27
CA THR A 11 25.87 10.49 1.58
C THR A 11 24.90 10.14 2.71
N GLN A 12 25.44 9.85 3.92
CA GLN A 12 24.59 9.59 5.09
C GLN A 12 23.61 10.74 5.38
N PRO A 13 23.98 12.04 5.32
CA PRO A 13 23.03 13.14 5.48
C PRO A 13 21.90 13.15 4.44
N ASP A 14 22.19 12.76 3.20
CA ASP A 14 21.16 12.68 2.15
C ASP A 14 20.13 11.60 2.47
N VAL A 15 20.58 10.44 2.96
CA VAL A 15 19.69 9.35 3.38
C VAL A 15 18.85 9.77 4.58
N GLU A 16 19.44 10.40 5.59
CA GLU A 16 18.71 10.87 6.78
C GLU A 16 17.65 11.92 6.42
N LYS A 17 17.99 12.85 5.53
CA LYS A 17 17.05 13.85 5.02
C LYS A 17 15.89 13.17 4.29
N GLN A 18 16.17 12.26 3.38
CA GLN A 18 15.14 11.55 2.63
C GLN A 18 14.26 10.72 3.57
N LEU A 19 14.82 10.00 4.55
CA LEU A 19 14.01 9.28 5.55
C LEU A 19 13.11 10.22 6.35
N THR A 20 13.59 11.42 6.67
CA THR A 20 12.78 12.45 7.34
C THR A 20 11.64 12.93 6.44
N ASP A 21 11.87 13.13 5.15
CA ASP A 21 10.84 13.47 4.17
C ASP A 21 9.78 12.38 4.04
N PHE A 22 10.19 11.11 4.21
CA PHE A 22 9.29 9.96 4.33
C PHE A 22 8.54 9.89 5.68
N GLY A 23 8.82 10.80 6.61
CA GLY A 23 8.17 10.91 7.92
C GLY A 23 8.78 10.04 9.01
N PHE A 24 9.99 9.50 8.81
CA PHE A 24 10.74 8.87 9.91
C PHE A 24 11.20 9.94 10.90
N THR A 25 10.99 9.70 12.18
CA THR A 25 11.51 10.57 13.23
C THR A 25 13.01 10.31 13.46
N GLU A 26 13.71 11.28 14.03
CA GLU A 26 15.14 11.12 14.35
C GLU A 26 15.40 9.89 15.24
N GLY A 27 14.51 9.60 16.20
CA GLY A 27 14.59 8.42 17.04
C GLY A 27 14.45 7.11 16.24
N MET A 28 13.63 7.08 15.18
CA MET A 28 13.50 5.92 14.30
C MET A 28 14.73 5.74 13.42
N ILE A 29 15.32 6.83 12.93
CA ILE A 29 16.51 6.82 12.06
C ILE A 29 17.73 6.30 12.83
N LYS A 30 17.87 6.70 14.08
CA LYS A 30 19.00 6.30 14.95
C LYS A 30 18.73 5.01 15.75
N GLY A 31 17.48 4.55 15.76
CA GLY A 31 17.05 3.38 16.51
C GLY A 31 17.31 2.06 15.79
N GLU A 32 16.97 0.97 16.48
CA GLU A 32 17.05 -0.36 15.90
C GLU A 32 15.86 -0.64 14.99
N ILE A 33 16.12 -1.27 13.83
CA ILE A 33 15.07 -1.68 12.87
C ILE A 33 14.09 -2.68 13.52
N SER A 34 14.56 -3.49 14.47
CA SER A 34 13.76 -4.43 15.25
C SER A 34 12.59 -3.75 15.98
N ALA A 35 12.81 -2.53 16.48
CA ALA A 35 11.83 -1.74 17.21
C ALA A 35 10.74 -1.11 16.32
N LEU A 36 10.91 -1.10 15.01
CA LEU A 36 9.91 -0.59 14.07
C LEU A 36 8.72 -1.55 13.95
N SER A 37 7.50 -1.00 13.86
CA SER A 37 6.32 -1.79 13.52
C SER A 37 6.41 -2.35 12.09
N GLY A 38 5.56 -3.35 11.77
CA GLY A 38 5.55 -3.99 10.45
C GLY A 38 5.38 -2.97 9.30
N GLY A 39 4.46 -2.01 9.45
CA GLY A 39 4.25 -0.94 8.48
C GLY A 39 5.48 -0.05 8.28
N TRP A 40 6.18 0.32 9.36
CA TRP A 40 7.41 1.09 9.26
C TRP A 40 8.57 0.31 8.65
N LYS A 41 8.65 -1.01 8.90
CA LYS A 41 9.63 -1.89 8.24
C LYS A 41 9.37 -1.97 6.74
N MET A 42 8.10 -2.10 6.34
CA MET A 42 7.71 -2.12 4.91
C MET A 42 8.06 -0.80 4.24
N LYS A 43 7.73 0.32 4.89
CA LYS A 43 8.07 1.67 4.42
C LYS A 43 9.59 1.87 4.27
N LEU A 44 10.36 1.38 5.22
CA LEU A 44 11.84 1.43 5.14
C LEU A 44 12.37 0.60 3.97
N ALA A 45 11.81 -0.59 3.73
CA ALA A 45 12.20 -1.44 2.60
C ALA A 45 11.90 -0.76 1.26
N LEU A 46 10.74 -0.08 1.16
CA LEU A 46 10.38 0.71 -0.03
C LEU A 46 11.35 1.89 -0.25
N CYS A 47 11.65 2.65 0.81
CA CYS A 47 12.64 3.73 0.75
C CYS A 47 13.98 3.22 0.23
N ARG A 48 14.44 2.08 0.75
CA ARG A 48 15.70 1.46 0.32
C ARG A 48 15.67 1.12 -1.17
N ALA A 49 14.60 0.47 -1.65
CA ALA A 49 14.46 0.10 -3.06
C ALA A 49 14.49 1.33 -3.98
N VAL A 50 13.86 2.43 -3.54
CA VAL A 50 13.84 3.71 -4.25
C VAL A 50 15.23 4.38 -4.26
N PHE A 51 15.96 4.33 -3.14
CA PHE A 51 17.29 4.97 -3.04
C PHE A 51 18.36 4.27 -3.87
N GLU A 52 18.19 2.98 -4.15
CA GLU A 52 19.08 2.23 -5.02
C GLU A 52 18.97 2.67 -6.51
N ALA A 53 17.99 3.53 -6.84
CA ALA A 53 17.70 4.03 -8.19
C ALA A 53 17.78 2.93 -9.27
N PRO A 54 17.00 1.86 -9.15
CA PRO A 54 17.12 0.70 -10.02
C PRO A 54 16.58 1.00 -11.43
N ASP A 55 17.09 0.28 -12.45
CA ASP A 55 16.53 0.31 -13.80
C ASP A 55 15.15 -0.35 -13.86
N ILE A 56 14.95 -1.40 -13.04
CA ILE A 56 13.69 -2.15 -12.94
C ILE A 56 13.30 -2.27 -11.46
N LEU A 57 12.08 -1.86 -11.14
CA LEU A 57 11.50 -1.93 -9.80
C LEU A 57 10.34 -2.93 -9.78
N LEU A 58 10.44 -3.94 -8.93
CA LEU A 58 9.40 -4.94 -8.72
C LEU A 58 8.67 -4.67 -7.42
N LEU A 59 7.38 -4.42 -7.48
CA LEU A 59 6.53 -4.11 -6.35
C LEU A 59 5.39 -5.12 -6.24
N ASP A 60 5.31 -5.78 -5.10
CA ASP A 60 4.23 -6.70 -4.75
C ASP A 60 3.44 -6.12 -3.58
N GLU A 61 2.17 -5.78 -3.84
CA GLU A 61 1.24 -5.14 -2.90
C GLU A 61 1.85 -3.94 -2.13
N PRO A 62 2.44 -2.95 -2.84
CA PRO A 62 3.22 -1.91 -2.19
C PRO A 62 2.39 -0.93 -1.35
N THR A 63 1.07 -0.85 -1.57
CA THR A 63 0.16 0.00 -0.81
C THR A 63 -0.25 -0.59 0.53
N ASN A 64 -0.06 -1.90 0.73
CA ASN A 64 -0.39 -2.54 1.98
C ASN A 64 0.41 -1.92 3.15
N HIS A 65 -0.30 -1.60 4.22
CA HIS A 65 0.26 -0.99 5.43
C HIS A 65 0.83 0.44 5.26
N LEU A 66 0.59 1.09 4.11
CA LEU A 66 0.89 2.50 3.92
C LEU A 66 -0.33 3.36 4.26
N ASP A 67 -0.10 4.51 4.87
CA ASP A 67 -1.13 5.52 5.02
C ASP A 67 -1.35 6.28 3.69
N VAL A 68 -2.47 7.00 3.60
CA VAL A 68 -2.88 7.73 2.38
C VAL A 68 -1.80 8.69 1.89
N LYS A 69 -1.05 9.33 2.80
CA LYS A 69 0.02 10.26 2.44
C LYS A 69 1.18 9.55 1.76
N ASN A 70 1.54 8.36 2.26
CA ASN A 70 2.63 7.57 1.70
C ASN A 70 2.23 6.87 0.40
N VAL A 71 0.96 6.48 0.24
CA VAL A 71 0.44 5.99 -1.05
C VAL A 71 0.57 7.07 -2.12
N LYS A 72 0.12 8.31 -1.84
CA LYS A 72 0.26 9.44 -2.78
C LYS A 72 1.71 9.73 -3.13
N TRP A 73 2.59 9.72 -2.13
CA TRP A 73 4.02 9.89 -2.39
C TRP A 73 4.56 8.80 -3.33
N LEU A 74 4.16 7.53 -3.12
CA LEU A 74 4.57 6.41 -3.99
C LEU A 74 4.04 6.58 -5.42
N GLU A 75 2.78 7.02 -5.57
CA GLU A 75 2.20 7.35 -6.88
C GLU A 75 3.02 8.43 -7.61
N GLU A 76 3.30 9.54 -6.94
CA GLU A 76 4.10 10.64 -7.49
C GLU A 76 5.51 10.18 -7.87
N TYR A 77 6.15 9.36 -7.02
CA TYR A 77 7.46 8.79 -7.32
C TYR A 77 7.42 7.93 -8.59
N LEU A 78 6.48 6.99 -8.68
CA LEU A 78 6.37 6.06 -9.81
C LEU A 78 6.01 6.76 -11.12
N GLN A 79 5.19 7.82 -11.06
CA GLN A 79 4.84 8.62 -12.23
C GLN A 79 6.04 9.44 -12.78
N ASN A 80 6.93 9.89 -11.91
CA ASN A 80 8.07 10.74 -12.28
C ASN A 80 9.38 9.97 -12.41
N SER A 81 9.43 8.71 -11.98
CA SER A 81 10.64 7.90 -12.04
C SER A 81 10.95 7.43 -13.47
N PRO A 82 12.20 7.48 -13.90
CA PRO A 82 12.61 6.94 -15.19
C PRO A 82 12.69 5.41 -15.21
N CYS A 83 12.59 4.74 -14.05
CA CYS A 83 12.71 3.30 -13.96
C CYS A 83 11.46 2.58 -14.51
N THR A 84 11.67 1.39 -15.06
CA THR A 84 10.55 0.52 -15.42
C THR A 84 10.03 -0.17 -14.17
N SER A 85 8.75 0.02 -13.82
CA SER A 85 8.14 -0.65 -12.67
C SER A 85 7.17 -1.76 -13.09
N ILE A 86 7.23 -2.89 -12.41
CA ILE A 86 6.26 -3.98 -12.51
C ILE A 86 5.56 -4.07 -11.16
N ILE A 87 4.25 -3.88 -11.17
CA ILE A 87 3.45 -3.73 -9.96
C ILE A 87 2.38 -4.81 -9.94
N VAL A 88 2.26 -5.51 -8.82
CA VAL A 88 1.13 -6.36 -8.48
C VAL A 88 0.38 -5.68 -7.34
N SER A 89 -0.91 -5.39 -7.53
CA SER A 89 -1.76 -4.78 -6.49
C SER A 89 -3.23 -5.09 -6.73
N HIS A 90 -4.00 -5.12 -5.66
CA HIS A 90 -5.46 -5.18 -5.70
C HIS A 90 -6.11 -3.79 -5.52
N ASP A 91 -5.32 -2.75 -5.27
CA ASP A 91 -5.80 -1.37 -5.18
C ASP A 91 -6.02 -0.80 -6.58
N SER A 92 -7.29 -0.77 -7.00
CA SER A 92 -7.68 -0.29 -8.33
C SER A 92 -7.40 1.20 -8.53
N GLY A 93 -7.53 2.03 -7.48
CA GLY A 93 -7.25 3.45 -7.54
C GLY A 93 -5.76 3.71 -7.76
N PHE A 94 -4.91 3.03 -7.02
CA PHE A 94 -3.46 3.10 -7.19
C PHE A 94 -3.02 2.65 -8.59
N LEU A 95 -3.56 1.52 -9.09
CA LEU A 95 -3.23 1.02 -10.43
C LEU A 95 -3.67 1.99 -11.52
N ASP A 96 -4.84 2.63 -11.38
CA ASP A 96 -5.33 3.62 -12.33
C ASP A 96 -4.44 4.86 -12.40
N ASN A 97 -3.90 5.28 -11.25
CA ASN A 97 -3.05 6.47 -11.17
C ASN A 97 -1.64 6.23 -11.73
N VAL A 98 -1.12 5.01 -11.60
CA VAL A 98 0.31 4.74 -11.86
C VAL A 98 0.54 3.96 -13.15
N CYS A 99 -0.34 3.00 -13.51
CA CYS A 99 -0.07 2.07 -14.58
C CYS A 99 -0.36 2.66 -15.96
N GLN A 100 0.62 2.53 -16.87
CA GLN A 100 0.50 2.85 -18.28
C GLN A 100 0.18 1.62 -19.15
N HIS A 101 0.39 0.43 -18.60
CA HIS A 101 0.12 -0.85 -19.24
C HIS A 101 -0.38 -1.84 -18.21
N ILE A 102 -1.34 -2.67 -18.61
CA ILE A 102 -1.83 -3.80 -17.80
C ILE A 102 -1.37 -5.10 -18.43
N VAL A 103 -0.82 -5.99 -17.62
CA VAL A 103 -0.49 -7.35 -18.02
C VAL A 103 -1.50 -8.29 -17.38
N HIS A 104 -2.39 -8.83 -18.19
CA HIS A 104 -3.44 -9.74 -17.75
C HIS A 104 -3.00 -11.18 -17.92
N TYR A 105 -3.10 -11.96 -16.84
CA TYR A 105 -2.84 -13.39 -16.85
C TYR A 105 -4.14 -14.15 -17.13
N GLU A 106 -4.27 -14.73 -18.31
CA GLU A 106 -5.44 -15.49 -18.71
C GLU A 106 -5.02 -16.81 -19.40
N ARG A 107 -5.59 -17.92 -18.95
CA ARG A 107 -5.38 -19.25 -19.57
C ARG A 107 -3.90 -19.59 -19.78
N PHE A 108 -3.08 -19.39 -18.76
CA PHE A 108 -1.63 -19.61 -18.78
C PHE A 108 -0.85 -18.74 -19.79
N LYS A 109 -1.43 -17.61 -20.21
CA LYS A 109 -0.78 -16.64 -21.10
C LYS A 109 -0.84 -15.25 -20.52
N LEU A 110 0.22 -14.49 -20.76
CA LEU A 110 0.27 -13.07 -20.42
C LEU A 110 -0.13 -12.26 -21.64
N LYS A 111 -1.14 -11.39 -21.48
CA LYS A 111 -1.58 -10.45 -22.50
C LYS A 111 -1.35 -9.04 -22.02
N ARG A 112 -0.65 -8.23 -22.81
CA ARG A 112 -0.39 -6.83 -22.50
C ARG A 112 -1.47 -5.94 -23.15
N TYR A 113 -2.01 -5.03 -22.35
CA TYR A 113 -2.94 -3.99 -22.76
C TYR A 113 -2.30 -2.63 -22.47
N ARG A 114 -2.40 -1.72 -23.43
CA ARG A 114 -1.96 -0.33 -23.26
C ARG A 114 -3.08 0.45 -22.57
N GLY A 115 -2.74 1.24 -21.58
CA GLY A 115 -3.63 2.04 -20.77
C GLY A 115 -3.64 1.62 -19.32
N ASN A 116 -4.40 2.33 -18.50
CA ASN A 116 -4.61 2.03 -17.09
C ASN A 116 -5.65 0.92 -16.87
N LEU A 117 -6.00 0.63 -15.62
CA LEU A 117 -6.95 -0.41 -15.27
C LEU A 117 -8.36 -0.09 -15.82
N ALA A 118 -8.80 1.18 -15.76
CA ALA A 118 -10.10 1.61 -16.27
C ALA A 118 -10.24 1.38 -17.79
N GLU A 119 -9.21 1.68 -18.57
CA GLU A 119 -9.19 1.41 -20.01
C GLU A 119 -9.13 -0.08 -20.32
N PHE A 120 -8.41 -0.86 -19.52
CA PHE A 120 -8.35 -2.31 -19.65
C PHE A 120 -9.72 -2.94 -19.43
N VAL A 121 -10.44 -2.56 -18.36
CA VAL A 121 -11.78 -3.09 -18.04
C VAL A 121 -12.80 -2.76 -19.14
N LYS A 122 -12.71 -1.60 -19.80
CA LYS A 122 -13.55 -1.27 -20.96
C LYS A 122 -13.34 -2.23 -22.13
N ARG A 123 -12.10 -2.71 -22.33
CA ARG A 123 -11.74 -3.65 -23.42
C ARG A 123 -12.01 -5.11 -23.06
N VAL A 124 -11.95 -5.45 -21.77
CA VAL A 124 -12.14 -6.80 -21.24
C VAL A 124 -13.21 -6.76 -20.15
N PRO A 125 -14.50 -6.78 -20.52
CA PRO A 125 -15.61 -6.66 -19.55
C PRO A 125 -15.62 -7.74 -18.47
N SER A 126 -15.06 -8.92 -18.75
CA SER A 126 -14.90 -10.00 -17.76
C SER A 126 -13.95 -9.64 -16.61
N ALA A 127 -13.12 -8.62 -16.79
CA ALA A 127 -12.20 -8.12 -15.76
C ALA A 127 -12.83 -7.03 -14.88
N LYS A 128 -14.13 -6.72 -15.06
CA LYS A 128 -14.84 -5.69 -14.29
C LYS A 128 -14.83 -5.98 -12.78
N SER A 129 -14.84 -7.26 -12.41
CA SER A 129 -14.75 -7.69 -11.00
C SER A 129 -13.48 -7.20 -10.29
N TYR A 130 -12.36 -7.04 -11.00
CA TYR A 130 -11.13 -6.50 -10.41
C TYR A 130 -11.24 -5.02 -10.06
N TYR A 131 -12.09 -4.29 -10.79
CA TYR A 131 -12.37 -2.88 -10.53
C TYR A 131 -13.39 -2.70 -9.39
N GLU A 132 -14.40 -3.57 -9.34
CA GLU A 132 -15.48 -3.50 -8.35
C GLU A 132 -15.03 -3.97 -6.96
N LEU A 133 -14.03 -4.85 -6.84
CA LEU A 133 -13.47 -5.27 -5.56
C LEU A 133 -12.84 -4.10 -4.77
N GLY A 134 -12.34 -3.07 -5.45
CA GLY A 134 -11.82 -1.86 -4.81
C GLY A 134 -12.90 -0.81 -4.51
N ALA A 135 -14.07 -0.92 -5.14
CA ALA A 135 -15.17 0.06 -5.04
C ALA A 135 -16.34 -0.42 -4.16
N SER A 136 -16.36 -1.68 -3.75
CA SER A 136 -17.40 -2.15 -2.84
C SER A 136 -17.10 -1.69 -1.41
N GLU A 137 -17.55 -0.49 -1.07
CA GLU A 137 -17.92 -0.22 0.31
C GLU A 137 -18.95 -1.28 0.71
N MET A 138 -18.53 -2.25 1.50
CA MET A 138 -19.48 -3.18 2.12
C MET A 138 -20.32 -2.36 3.10
N GLU A 139 -21.49 -1.95 2.66
CA GLU A 139 -22.48 -1.33 3.52
C GLU A 139 -23.01 -2.43 4.46
N PHE A 140 -22.43 -2.51 5.64
CA PHE A 140 -22.91 -3.39 6.69
C PHE A 140 -24.20 -2.80 7.26
N THR A 141 -25.31 -3.30 6.80
CA THR A 141 -26.60 -3.04 7.45
C THR A 141 -26.71 -3.98 8.65
N PHE A 142 -26.45 -3.46 9.82
CA PHE A 142 -26.76 -4.22 11.05
C PHE A 142 -28.27 -4.36 11.15
N PRO A 143 -28.79 -5.58 11.38
CA PRO A 143 -30.22 -5.73 11.68
C PRO A 143 -30.56 -4.92 12.93
N GLU A 144 -31.73 -4.30 12.94
CA GLU A 144 -32.21 -3.58 14.12
C GLU A 144 -32.09 -4.49 15.35
N PRO A 145 -31.53 -4.02 16.46
CA PRO A 145 -31.39 -4.83 17.65
C PRO A 145 -32.78 -5.26 18.13
N GLY A 146 -33.05 -6.54 18.08
CA GLY A 146 -34.28 -7.11 18.62
C GLY A 146 -34.38 -6.84 20.13
N PHE A 147 -35.59 -6.89 20.66
CA PHE A 147 -35.82 -6.77 22.11
C PHE A 147 -35.06 -7.87 22.84
N LEU A 148 -34.15 -7.49 23.75
CA LEU A 148 -33.49 -8.42 24.65
C LEU A 148 -34.45 -8.79 25.78
N GLU A 149 -34.91 -10.04 25.81
CA GLU A 149 -35.71 -10.54 26.91
C GLU A 149 -34.95 -10.40 28.26
N GLY A 150 -35.61 -9.84 29.26
CA GLY A 150 -35.05 -9.70 30.60
C GLY A 150 -34.35 -8.39 30.90
N VAL A 151 -34.18 -7.44 29.95
CA VAL A 151 -33.65 -6.11 30.20
C VAL A 151 -34.78 -5.13 30.45
N LYS A 152 -35.09 -4.85 31.70
CA LYS A 152 -36.20 -3.98 32.09
C LYS A 152 -35.78 -2.52 32.34
N THR A 153 -34.51 -2.18 32.39
CA THR A 153 -34.03 -0.83 32.65
C THR A 153 -32.78 -0.47 31.88
N LYS A 154 -32.63 0.79 31.45
CA LYS A 154 -31.45 1.34 30.78
C LYS A 154 -30.16 1.31 31.63
N ALA A 155 -30.31 1.10 32.94
CA ALA A 155 -29.14 1.06 33.86
C ALA A 155 -28.44 -0.31 33.93
N LYS A 156 -29.00 -1.36 33.33
CA LYS A 156 -28.39 -2.68 33.35
C LYS A 156 -27.42 -2.81 32.18
N ALA A 157 -26.13 -2.97 32.47
CA ALA A 157 -25.14 -3.18 31.45
C ALA A 157 -25.41 -4.50 30.69
N ILE A 158 -25.64 -4.42 29.39
CA ILE A 158 -25.88 -5.55 28.50
C ILE A 158 -24.58 -6.20 28.09
N LEU A 159 -23.52 -5.40 27.93
CA LEU A 159 -22.17 -5.86 27.64
C LEU A 159 -21.17 -5.11 28.52
N ARG A 160 -20.30 -5.83 29.18
CA ARG A 160 -19.20 -5.23 29.95
C ARG A 160 -17.87 -5.85 29.46
N ALA A 161 -17.08 -5.08 28.78
CA ALA A 161 -15.71 -5.47 28.43
C ALA A 161 -14.77 -5.01 29.57
N THR A 162 -14.16 -5.97 30.27
CA THR A 162 -13.15 -5.68 31.31
C THR A 162 -11.82 -6.25 30.84
N LYS A 163 -10.80 -5.40 30.80
CA LYS A 163 -9.41 -5.75 30.40
C LYS A 163 -9.34 -6.27 28.96
N MET A 164 -9.57 -5.41 27.97
CA MET A 164 -9.13 -5.67 26.63
C MET A 164 -7.71 -5.13 26.46
N SER A 165 -6.75 -6.02 26.26
CA SER A 165 -5.42 -5.68 25.71
C SER A 165 -5.44 -5.96 24.22
N PHE A 166 -5.09 -4.96 23.42
CA PHE A 166 -4.84 -5.11 21.99
C PHE A 166 -3.36 -5.32 21.76
#